data_5bda6ea7a0b556503fafd9777fb68e2d
#
_entry.id   5bda6ea7a0b556503fafd9777fb68e2d
#
_cell.length_a   1.000
_cell.length_b   1.000
_cell.length_c   1.000
_cell.angle_alpha   90.00
_cell.angle_beta   90.00
_cell.angle_gamma   90.00
#
_symmetry.space_group_name_H-M   'P 1'
#
loop_
_entity.id
_entity.type
_entity.pdbx_description
1 polymer ?
#
loop_
_entity_poly.entity_id
_entity_poly.type
_entity_poly.pdbx_seq_one_letter_code
_entity_poly.pdbx_strand_id
1 'polypeptide(L)'
;MTAVIRREHDLLGDRDVPADAYWGVHTLRATENFPITGTPISAYPHLIDALAAVKEAAALANEELGLLEPRKAAAIVEACREIRDGKLHDQFVVDVIQGGAGTSTNMNANEVVANRALELLGHEKGQYSFLHPNEDVNLGQSTNDVYPTAVKIATVFAVRGLLDAMAVLQDAFARKAVEFREVLKMGRTQLQDAVPMTLGQEFSAYAVMIDEDRSRLDEAVQLIHEINLGATAIGTGLNAPVGYAEAARRHLAAITGLPLVTAANLVEATQDCGAFVQMSGVLKRVAVKLSKSCNDLRLLSSGPRAGLGEINLPPVQAGSSIMPGKVNPVIPEVVNQVAFEVIGNDVAITMAAEAGQLQLNAFEPIILHSLSESITHLRAACLTLAERCVDGITANTEALRRTVENSIGLVTALNPHIGYTAATDIAKEALASGRGVAELVLEKGLLPAETLADLLRPEVLAGSGSPRA
;
A
#
# COMPACT_ATOMS: atom_id res chain seq x y z
N MET A 1 22.53 -2.56 -38.10
CA MET A 1 22.43 -4.02 -38.15
C MET A 1 20.95 -4.31 -38.41
N THR A 2 20.58 -5.06 -39.45
CA THR A 2 19.20 -5.54 -39.62
C THR A 2 18.90 -6.47 -38.46
N ALA A 3 17.84 -6.18 -37.68
CA ALA A 3 17.40 -7.04 -36.61
C ALA A 3 17.09 -8.44 -37.19
N VAL A 4 17.59 -9.48 -36.57
CA VAL A 4 17.24 -10.86 -36.92
C VAL A 4 15.79 -11.07 -36.47
N ILE A 5 14.94 -11.55 -37.37
CA ILE A 5 13.51 -11.79 -37.12
C ILE A 5 13.21 -13.28 -37.22
N ARG A 6 12.18 -13.72 -36.49
CA ARG A 6 11.50 -15.00 -36.69
C ARG A 6 10.05 -14.75 -37.09
N ARG A 7 9.51 -15.56 -37.98
CA ARG A 7 8.11 -15.46 -38.38
C ARG A 7 7.25 -16.34 -37.52
N GLU A 8 6.24 -15.75 -36.91
CA GLU A 8 5.22 -16.45 -36.13
C GLU A 8 3.82 -16.24 -36.75
N HIS A 9 2.90 -17.13 -36.43
CA HIS A 9 1.54 -17.15 -36.97
C HIS A 9 0.51 -17.24 -35.86
N ASP A 10 -0.59 -16.50 -36.01
CA ASP A 10 -1.81 -16.64 -35.23
C ASP A 10 -3.05 -16.60 -36.14
N LEU A 11 -4.26 -16.62 -35.55
CA LEU A 11 -5.53 -16.59 -36.30
C LEU A 11 -5.70 -15.35 -37.19
N LEU A 12 -4.93 -14.28 -36.97
CA LEU A 12 -4.97 -13.03 -37.75
C LEU A 12 -3.88 -13.00 -38.84
N GLY A 13 -3.02 -14.02 -38.91
CA GLY A 13 -1.98 -14.16 -39.91
C GLY A 13 -0.56 -13.99 -39.38
N ASP A 14 0.39 -14.01 -40.31
CA ASP A 14 1.83 -13.99 -40.02
C ASP A 14 2.32 -12.63 -39.54
N ARG A 15 3.27 -12.66 -38.61
CA ARG A 15 4.00 -11.47 -38.13
C ARG A 15 5.48 -11.79 -37.93
N ASP A 16 6.29 -10.76 -38.10
CA ASP A 16 7.72 -10.82 -37.85
C ASP A 16 8.00 -10.36 -36.41
N VAL A 17 8.56 -11.28 -35.59
CA VAL A 17 8.92 -11.05 -34.19
C VAL A 17 10.44 -10.98 -34.09
N PRO A 18 11.04 -10.11 -33.24
CA PRO A 18 12.48 -10.13 -33.00
C PRO A 18 12.97 -11.52 -32.56
N ALA A 19 14.01 -12.06 -33.19
CA ALA A 19 14.43 -13.44 -32.95
C ALA A 19 14.99 -13.67 -31.54
N ASP A 20 15.50 -12.64 -30.89
CA ASP A 20 16.03 -12.65 -29.53
C ASP A 20 14.95 -12.53 -28.43
N ALA A 21 13.76 -12.00 -28.76
CA ALA A 21 12.66 -11.86 -27.83
C ALA A 21 12.14 -13.23 -27.38
N TYR A 22 11.76 -13.36 -26.09
CA TYR A 22 11.06 -14.53 -25.58
C TYR A 22 9.53 -14.44 -25.73
N TRP A 23 9.01 -13.25 -25.90
CA TRP A 23 7.61 -13.04 -26.26
C TRP A 23 7.37 -13.31 -27.76
N GLY A 24 6.11 -13.53 -28.14
CA GLY A 24 5.71 -13.94 -29.49
C GLY A 24 4.71 -13.01 -30.15
N VAL A 25 3.96 -13.56 -31.11
CA VAL A 25 3.04 -12.80 -31.98
C VAL A 25 1.88 -12.14 -31.23
N HIS A 26 1.33 -12.76 -30.18
CA HIS A 26 0.26 -12.16 -29.38
C HIS A 26 0.75 -10.94 -28.63
N THR A 27 1.91 -11.02 -28.00
CA THR A 27 2.55 -9.91 -27.30
C THR A 27 2.89 -8.78 -28.28
N LEU A 28 3.42 -9.09 -29.47
CA LEU A 28 3.68 -8.08 -30.49
C LEU A 28 2.41 -7.27 -30.82
N ARG A 29 1.30 -7.96 -31.09
CA ARG A 29 0.02 -7.26 -31.36
C ARG A 29 -0.45 -6.43 -30.17
N ALA A 30 -0.28 -6.91 -28.95
CA ALA A 30 -0.65 -6.18 -27.74
C ALA A 30 0.16 -4.89 -27.58
N THR A 31 1.46 -4.92 -27.85
CA THR A 31 2.31 -3.70 -27.78
C THR A 31 1.95 -2.68 -28.86
N GLU A 32 1.49 -3.13 -30.02
CA GLU A 32 1.00 -2.27 -31.08
C GLU A 32 -0.39 -1.69 -30.78
N ASN A 33 -1.28 -2.49 -30.16
CA ASN A 33 -2.66 -2.08 -29.89
C ASN A 33 -2.79 -1.13 -28.69
N PHE A 34 -1.93 -1.28 -27.67
CA PHE A 34 -2.07 -0.61 -26.39
C PHE A 34 -0.84 0.23 -25.99
N PRO A 35 -0.40 1.22 -26.81
CA PRO A 35 0.64 2.17 -26.40
C PRO A 35 0.02 3.28 -25.53
N ILE A 36 -0.44 2.95 -24.32
CA ILE A 36 -1.27 3.86 -23.51
C ILE A 36 -0.43 4.63 -22.48
N THR A 37 0.26 3.90 -21.56
CA THR A 37 1.04 4.53 -20.51
C THR A 37 2.53 4.59 -20.83
N GLY A 38 3.01 3.67 -21.64
CA GLY A 38 4.44 3.41 -21.85
C GLY A 38 5.09 2.65 -20.69
N THR A 39 4.31 2.21 -19.69
CA THR A 39 4.78 1.43 -18.56
C THR A 39 4.47 -0.05 -18.82
N PRO A 40 5.49 -0.91 -18.97
CA PRO A 40 5.28 -2.34 -19.15
C PRO A 40 4.89 -3.01 -17.83
N ILE A 41 4.21 -4.17 -17.92
CA ILE A 41 3.85 -4.95 -16.71
C ILE A 41 5.07 -5.43 -15.92
N SER A 42 6.26 -5.47 -16.51
CA SER A 42 7.53 -5.73 -15.80
C SER A 42 7.85 -4.70 -14.71
N ALA A 43 7.19 -3.54 -14.69
CA ALA A 43 7.26 -2.59 -13.58
C ALA A 43 6.70 -3.18 -12.26
N TYR A 44 5.92 -4.26 -12.34
CA TYR A 44 5.31 -4.96 -11.19
C TYR A 44 5.91 -6.37 -11.03
N PRO A 45 7.09 -6.51 -10.43
CA PRO A 45 7.78 -7.80 -10.32
C PRO A 45 6.94 -8.88 -9.63
N HIS A 46 6.15 -8.52 -8.61
CA HIS A 46 5.25 -9.46 -7.94
C HIS A 46 4.16 -10.03 -8.86
N LEU A 47 3.72 -9.30 -9.90
CA LEU A 47 2.81 -9.82 -10.91
C LEU A 47 3.51 -10.88 -11.77
N ILE A 48 4.75 -10.61 -12.18
CA ILE A 48 5.52 -11.56 -13.00
C ILE A 48 5.77 -12.84 -12.22
N ASP A 49 6.20 -12.73 -10.95
CA ASP A 49 6.38 -13.87 -10.05
C ASP A 49 5.08 -14.67 -9.87
N ALA A 50 3.96 -14.00 -9.71
CA ALA A 50 2.65 -14.62 -9.53
C ALA A 50 2.17 -15.33 -10.80
N LEU A 51 2.34 -14.72 -11.98
CA LEU A 51 2.04 -15.37 -13.27
C LEU A 51 2.88 -16.65 -13.46
N ALA A 52 4.18 -16.56 -13.20
CA ALA A 52 5.07 -17.72 -13.29
C ALA A 52 4.68 -18.81 -12.28
N ALA A 53 4.30 -18.44 -11.05
CA ALA A 53 3.82 -19.40 -10.05
C ALA A 53 2.53 -20.11 -10.48
N VAL A 54 1.58 -19.37 -11.09
CA VAL A 54 0.34 -19.95 -11.64
C VAL A 54 0.66 -20.93 -12.77
N LYS A 55 1.57 -20.57 -13.70
CA LYS A 55 1.96 -21.46 -14.81
C LYS A 55 2.72 -22.70 -14.32
N GLU A 56 3.60 -22.56 -13.33
CA GLU A 56 4.29 -23.67 -12.66
C GLU A 56 3.27 -24.64 -12.03
N ALA A 57 2.31 -24.11 -11.26
CA ALA A 57 1.28 -24.89 -10.60
C ALA A 57 0.36 -25.62 -11.62
N ALA A 58 0.00 -24.94 -12.71
CA ALA A 58 -0.80 -25.52 -13.78
C ALA A 58 -0.08 -26.65 -14.51
N ALA A 59 1.22 -26.50 -14.81
CA ALA A 59 2.02 -27.54 -15.44
C ALA A 59 2.14 -28.78 -14.55
N LEU A 60 2.39 -28.61 -13.25
CA LEU A 60 2.45 -29.71 -12.28
C LEU A 60 1.09 -30.42 -12.14
N ALA A 61 -0.02 -29.64 -12.10
CA ALA A 61 -1.35 -30.25 -12.05
C ALA A 61 -1.69 -31.04 -13.30
N ASN A 62 -1.37 -30.53 -14.49
CA ASN A 62 -1.61 -31.22 -15.75
C ASN A 62 -0.72 -32.48 -15.92
N GLU A 63 0.51 -32.45 -15.42
CA GLU A 63 1.38 -33.64 -15.36
C GLU A 63 0.78 -34.69 -14.42
N GLU A 64 0.38 -34.32 -13.21
CA GLU A 64 -0.23 -35.20 -12.20
C GLU A 64 -1.49 -35.91 -12.76
N LEU A 65 -2.28 -35.16 -13.54
CA LEU A 65 -3.50 -35.69 -14.18
C LEU A 65 -3.24 -36.46 -15.49
N GLY A 66 -1.98 -36.59 -15.91
CA GLY A 66 -1.60 -37.30 -17.11
C GLY A 66 -1.96 -36.62 -18.42
N LEU A 67 -2.16 -35.31 -18.42
CA LEU A 67 -2.56 -34.53 -19.59
C LEU A 67 -1.40 -33.80 -20.26
N LEU A 68 -0.33 -33.50 -19.52
CA LEU A 68 0.87 -32.87 -20.03
C LEU A 68 2.02 -33.90 -19.95
N GLU A 69 2.76 -34.02 -21.04
CA GLU A 69 3.93 -34.92 -21.08
C GLU A 69 4.96 -34.52 -20.02
N PRO A 70 5.49 -35.45 -19.20
CA PRO A 70 6.42 -35.15 -18.12
C PRO A 70 7.64 -34.31 -18.53
N ARG A 71 8.17 -34.54 -19.72
CA ARG A 71 9.33 -33.80 -20.24
C ARG A 71 8.98 -32.35 -20.55
N LYS A 72 7.79 -32.07 -21.10
CA LYS A 72 7.28 -30.73 -21.34
C LYS A 72 6.96 -30.02 -20.01
N ALA A 73 6.31 -30.73 -19.09
CA ALA A 73 5.99 -30.22 -17.77
C ALA A 73 7.26 -29.77 -17.01
N ALA A 74 8.28 -30.62 -16.99
CA ALA A 74 9.56 -30.29 -16.36
C ALA A 74 10.23 -29.02 -16.96
N ALA A 75 10.18 -28.88 -18.30
CA ALA A 75 10.73 -27.68 -18.96
C ALA A 75 9.94 -26.42 -18.66
N ILE A 76 8.60 -26.50 -18.61
CA ILE A 76 7.72 -25.37 -18.22
C ILE A 76 7.99 -24.96 -16.75
N VAL A 77 8.05 -25.95 -15.85
CA VAL A 77 8.34 -25.72 -14.42
C VAL A 77 9.68 -25.04 -14.23
N GLU A 78 10.74 -25.51 -14.93
CA GLU A 78 12.06 -24.88 -14.84
C GLU A 78 12.07 -23.45 -15.39
N ALA A 79 11.42 -23.21 -16.53
CA ALA A 79 11.26 -21.86 -17.08
C ALA A 79 10.54 -20.91 -16.09
N CYS A 80 9.47 -21.39 -15.45
CA CYS A 80 8.74 -20.61 -14.45
C CYS A 80 9.60 -20.31 -13.21
N ARG A 81 10.43 -21.24 -12.76
CA ARG A 81 11.36 -21.05 -11.64
C ARG A 81 12.42 -20.01 -11.97
N GLU A 82 13.01 -20.08 -13.17
CA GLU A 82 13.95 -19.04 -13.62
C GLU A 82 13.32 -17.66 -13.63
N ILE A 83 12.06 -17.52 -14.04
CA ILE A 83 11.32 -16.24 -14.02
C ILE A 83 11.11 -15.78 -12.56
N ARG A 84 10.70 -16.67 -11.67
CA ARG A 84 10.53 -16.35 -10.24
C ARG A 84 11.85 -16.00 -9.54
N ASP A 85 12.97 -16.47 -10.05
CA ASP A 85 14.33 -16.09 -9.62
C ASP A 85 14.79 -14.75 -10.22
N GLY A 86 13.91 -14.03 -10.90
CA GLY A 86 14.15 -12.68 -11.45
C GLY A 86 14.72 -12.65 -12.87
N LYS A 87 14.81 -13.80 -13.58
CA LYS A 87 15.22 -13.82 -14.97
C LYS A 87 14.07 -13.47 -15.91
N LEU A 88 14.38 -12.93 -17.07
CA LEU A 88 13.43 -12.63 -18.15
C LEU A 88 12.29 -11.65 -17.80
N HIS A 89 12.36 -10.92 -16.70
CA HIS A 89 11.34 -9.91 -16.35
C HIS A 89 11.23 -8.82 -17.41
N ASP A 90 12.32 -8.45 -18.06
CA ASP A 90 12.37 -7.51 -19.19
C ASP A 90 11.61 -7.98 -20.45
N GLN A 91 11.22 -9.25 -20.50
CA GLN A 91 10.43 -9.83 -21.59
C GLN A 91 8.91 -9.69 -21.39
N PHE A 92 8.46 -9.14 -20.26
CA PHE A 92 7.07 -8.84 -19.99
C PHE A 92 6.76 -7.39 -20.37
N VAL A 93 6.49 -7.18 -21.64
CA VAL A 93 6.57 -5.86 -22.32
C VAL A 93 5.22 -5.20 -22.58
N VAL A 94 4.08 -5.89 -22.35
CA VAL A 94 2.75 -5.31 -22.61
C VAL A 94 2.45 -4.18 -21.61
N ASP A 95 1.73 -3.16 -22.08
CA ASP A 95 1.36 -2.00 -21.26
C ASP A 95 0.46 -2.41 -20.06
N VAL A 96 0.59 -1.74 -18.95
CA VAL A 96 -0.21 -1.99 -17.73
C VAL A 96 -1.69 -1.67 -17.93
N ILE A 97 -2.05 -0.76 -18.84
CA ILE A 97 -3.43 -0.48 -19.24
C ILE A 97 -3.71 -1.12 -20.61
N GLN A 98 -4.52 -2.15 -20.62
CA GLN A 98 -4.80 -2.97 -21.78
C GLN A 98 -6.26 -3.45 -21.81
N GLY A 99 -6.85 -3.58 -23.00
CA GLY A 99 -8.14 -4.22 -23.19
C GLY A 99 -8.05 -5.74 -23.19
N GLY A 100 -9.18 -6.44 -23.01
CA GLY A 100 -9.25 -7.91 -23.07
C GLY A 100 -9.07 -8.62 -21.74
N ALA A 101 -9.41 -7.99 -20.62
CA ALA A 101 -9.44 -8.59 -19.29
C ALA A 101 -8.10 -9.26 -18.86
N GLY A 102 -6.96 -8.71 -19.29
CA GLY A 102 -5.64 -9.27 -18.99
C GLY A 102 -5.14 -10.32 -19.98
N THR A 103 -5.82 -10.55 -21.11
CA THR A 103 -5.39 -11.56 -22.10
C THR A 103 -3.99 -11.26 -22.63
N SER A 104 -3.64 -10.00 -22.89
CA SER A 104 -2.31 -9.63 -23.34
C SER A 104 -1.23 -10.02 -22.33
N THR A 105 -1.47 -9.81 -21.05
CA THR A 105 -0.58 -10.23 -19.95
C THR A 105 -0.45 -11.75 -19.85
N ASN A 106 -1.58 -12.48 -19.89
CA ASN A 106 -1.56 -13.95 -19.84
C ASN A 106 -0.81 -14.54 -21.03
N MET A 107 -1.03 -13.99 -22.23
CA MET A 107 -0.34 -14.46 -23.44
C MET A 107 1.14 -14.09 -23.43
N ASN A 108 1.52 -12.92 -22.93
CA ASN A 108 2.92 -12.57 -22.76
C ASN A 108 3.63 -13.60 -21.84
N ALA A 109 3.00 -13.97 -20.73
CA ALA A 109 3.53 -15.00 -19.85
C ALA A 109 3.63 -16.38 -20.57
N ASN A 110 2.56 -16.79 -21.29
CA ASN A 110 2.54 -18.05 -22.01
C ASN A 110 3.67 -18.13 -23.05
N GLU A 111 3.87 -17.08 -23.83
CA GLU A 111 4.88 -17.02 -24.88
C GLU A 111 6.31 -17.03 -24.31
N VAL A 112 6.56 -16.23 -23.24
CA VAL A 112 7.88 -16.19 -22.58
C VAL A 112 8.22 -17.56 -21.97
N VAL A 113 7.28 -18.18 -21.25
CA VAL A 113 7.48 -19.52 -20.66
C VAL A 113 7.68 -20.56 -21.75
N ALA A 114 6.86 -20.55 -22.82
CA ALA A 114 6.99 -21.51 -23.92
C ALA A 114 8.35 -21.41 -24.62
N ASN A 115 8.78 -20.21 -24.97
CA ASN A 115 10.06 -20.00 -25.65
C ASN A 115 11.25 -20.37 -24.77
N ARG A 116 11.19 -20.11 -23.46
CA ARG A 116 12.24 -20.56 -22.54
C ARG A 116 12.24 -22.08 -22.37
N ALA A 117 11.08 -22.69 -22.26
CA ALA A 117 10.95 -24.17 -22.19
C ALA A 117 11.44 -24.84 -23.46
N LEU A 118 11.19 -24.28 -24.65
CA LEU A 118 11.74 -24.77 -25.91
C LEU A 118 13.26 -24.81 -25.90
N GLU A 119 13.93 -23.73 -25.46
CA GLU A 119 15.40 -23.70 -25.34
C GLU A 119 15.92 -24.77 -24.35
N LEU A 120 15.24 -24.96 -23.20
CA LEU A 120 15.60 -26.02 -22.24
C LEU A 120 15.46 -27.44 -22.82
N LEU A 121 14.56 -27.60 -23.79
CA LEU A 121 14.39 -28.84 -24.53
C LEU A 121 15.36 -29.00 -25.73
N GLY A 122 16.18 -27.98 -26.03
CA GLY A 122 17.14 -27.99 -27.16
C GLY A 122 16.52 -27.56 -28.49
N HIS A 123 15.40 -26.82 -28.45
CA HIS A 123 14.72 -26.26 -29.62
C HIS A 123 14.92 -24.75 -29.72
N GLU A 124 14.64 -24.19 -30.87
CA GLU A 124 14.67 -22.73 -31.10
C GLU A 124 13.34 -22.10 -30.68
N LYS A 125 13.39 -20.82 -30.31
CA LYS A 125 12.19 -20.01 -30.00
C LYS A 125 11.25 -19.98 -31.21
N GLY A 126 9.94 -20.07 -30.95
CA GLY A 126 8.91 -20.11 -31.99
C GLY A 126 8.66 -21.51 -32.59
N GLN A 127 9.40 -22.53 -32.21
CA GLN A 127 9.14 -23.93 -32.67
C GLN A 127 7.97 -24.55 -31.90
N TYR A 128 6.80 -23.92 -31.96
CA TYR A 128 5.61 -24.28 -31.18
C TYR A 128 4.99 -25.63 -31.52
N SER A 129 5.46 -26.32 -32.57
CA SER A 129 5.10 -27.72 -32.83
C SER A 129 5.63 -28.68 -31.75
N PHE A 130 6.67 -28.28 -31.00
CA PHE A 130 7.24 -29.10 -29.92
C PHE A 130 6.67 -28.73 -28.56
N LEU A 131 6.48 -27.43 -28.30
CA LEU A 131 5.85 -26.91 -27.07
C LEU A 131 5.14 -25.62 -27.39
N HIS A 132 3.80 -25.59 -27.19
CA HIS A 132 2.94 -24.51 -27.64
C HIS A 132 2.46 -23.63 -26.46
N PRO A 133 2.44 -22.27 -26.58
CA PRO A 133 1.96 -21.36 -25.54
C PRO A 133 0.54 -21.67 -25.06
N ASN A 134 -0.39 -21.95 -25.98
CA ASN A 134 -1.79 -22.20 -25.64
C ASN A 134 -2.08 -23.66 -25.31
N GLU A 135 -1.52 -24.59 -26.05
CA GLU A 135 -1.87 -26.01 -25.92
C GLU A 135 -1.15 -26.69 -24.75
N ASP A 136 0.08 -26.25 -24.43
CA ASP A 136 0.89 -26.83 -23.36
C ASP A 136 0.95 -25.92 -22.13
N VAL A 137 1.41 -24.67 -22.27
CA VAL A 137 1.60 -23.74 -21.12
C VAL A 137 0.28 -23.29 -20.55
N ASN A 138 -0.73 -23.03 -21.37
CA ASN A 138 -2.07 -22.59 -20.96
C ASN A 138 -3.09 -23.73 -20.84
N LEU A 139 -2.67 -24.98 -20.88
CA LEU A 139 -3.54 -26.16 -20.83
C LEU A 139 -4.44 -26.14 -19.59
N GLY A 140 -5.76 -26.28 -19.80
CA GLY A 140 -6.76 -26.26 -18.73
C GLY A 140 -7.06 -24.89 -18.12
N GLN A 141 -6.57 -23.81 -18.72
CA GLN A 141 -6.68 -22.44 -18.18
C GLN A 141 -7.44 -21.52 -19.13
N SER A 142 -7.99 -20.45 -18.55
CA SER A 142 -8.41 -19.25 -19.25
C SER A 142 -7.69 -18.03 -18.66
N THR A 143 -7.55 -16.95 -19.43
CA THR A 143 -7.15 -15.66 -18.86
C THR A 143 -8.04 -15.29 -17.67
N ASN A 144 -9.33 -15.62 -17.75
CA ASN A 144 -10.36 -15.22 -16.79
C ASN A 144 -10.21 -15.86 -15.40
N ASP A 145 -9.42 -16.91 -15.28
CA ASP A 145 -9.07 -17.52 -13.99
C ASP A 145 -7.58 -17.33 -13.62
N VAL A 146 -6.68 -17.31 -14.60
CA VAL A 146 -5.24 -17.07 -14.40
C VAL A 146 -4.97 -15.66 -13.96
N TYR A 147 -5.51 -14.65 -14.66
CA TYR A 147 -5.16 -13.27 -14.43
C TYR A 147 -5.60 -12.78 -13.04
N PRO A 148 -6.87 -12.91 -12.63
CA PRO A 148 -7.30 -12.52 -11.27
C PRO A 148 -6.57 -13.30 -10.18
N THR A 149 -6.26 -14.57 -10.38
CA THR A 149 -5.46 -15.35 -9.43
C THR A 149 -4.05 -14.78 -9.28
N ALA A 150 -3.39 -14.42 -10.38
CA ALA A 150 -2.07 -13.79 -10.35
C ALA A 150 -2.12 -12.39 -9.69
N VAL A 151 -3.14 -11.58 -9.99
CA VAL A 151 -3.35 -10.27 -9.36
C VAL A 151 -3.52 -10.41 -7.85
N LYS A 152 -4.31 -11.37 -7.38
CA LYS A 152 -4.50 -11.66 -5.95
C LYS A 152 -3.18 -12.01 -5.27
N ILE A 153 -2.40 -12.94 -5.83
CA ILE A 153 -1.10 -13.34 -5.28
C ILE A 153 -0.11 -12.17 -5.25
N ALA A 154 -0.01 -11.41 -6.35
CA ALA A 154 0.85 -10.24 -6.45
C ALA A 154 0.50 -9.18 -5.40
N THR A 155 -0.81 -8.95 -5.19
CA THR A 155 -1.31 -8.02 -4.17
C THR A 155 -0.89 -8.46 -2.76
N VAL A 156 -1.02 -9.74 -2.42
CA VAL A 156 -0.58 -10.28 -1.11
C VAL A 156 0.91 -10.04 -0.90
N PHE A 157 1.75 -10.33 -1.91
CA PHE A 157 3.20 -10.12 -1.79
C PHE A 157 3.56 -8.64 -1.63
N ALA A 158 2.92 -7.76 -2.39
CA ALA A 158 3.15 -6.31 -2.30
C ALA A 158 2.72 -5.75 -0.93
N VAL A 159 1.57 -6.19 -0.39
CA VAL A 159 1.06 -5.76 0.92
C VAL A 159 1.99 -6.18 2.06
N ARG A 160 2.64 -7.34 2.00
CA ARG A 160 3.65 -7.73 3.00
C ARG A 160 4.75 -6.68 3.13
N GLY A 161 5.30 -6.22 2.00
CA GLY A 161 6.31 -5.14 2.02
C GLY A 161 5.79 -3.81 2.53
N LEU A 162 4.50 -3.50 2.32
CA LEU A 162 3.85 -2.32 2.91
C LEU A 162 3.70 -2.47 4.43
N LEU A 163 3.27 -3.63 4.93
CA LEU A 163 3.14 -3.90 6.36
C LEU A 163 4.47 -3.74 7.11
N ASP A 164 5.57 -4.21 6.50
CA ASP A 164 6.92 -4.03 7.04
C ASP A 164 7.31 -2.54 7.11
N ALA A 165 7.03 -1.78 6.06
CA ALA A 165 7.29 -0.34 6.02
C ALA A 165 6.44 0.44 7.03
N MET A 166 5.18 0.04 7.20
CA MET A 166 4.29 0.62 8.22
C MET A 166 4.78 0.30 9.64
N ALA A 167 5.36 -0.90 9.88
CA ALA A 167 5.99 -1.22 11.17
C ALA A 167 7.15 -0.28 11.48
N VAL A 168 8.01 0.00 10.51
CA VAL A 168 9.13 0.96 10.68
C VAL A 168 8.61 2.34 11.06
N LEU A 169 7.54 2.82 10.40
CA LEU A 169 6.94 4.11 10.71
C LEU A 169 6.26 4.13 12.08
N GLN A 170 5.54 3.07 12.44
CA GLN A 170 4.93 2.91 13.76
C GLN A 170 5.97 3.00 14.86
N ASP A 171 7.09 2.28 14.71
CA ASP A 171 8.19 2.28 15.66
C ASP A 171 8.86 3.68 15.77
N ALA A 172 8.99 4.41 14.66
CA ALA A 172 9.51 5.76 14.67
C ALA A 172 8.61 6.71 15.51
N PHE A 173 7.29 6.67 15.31
CA PHE A 173 6.36 7.44 16.14
C PHE A 173 6.37 7.00 17.60
N ALA A 174 6.45 5.70 17.89
CA ALA A 174 6.51 5.16 19.25
C ALA A 174 7.78 5.62 19.98
N ARG A 175 8.95 5.62 19.32
CA ARG A 175 10.20 6.18 19.90
C ARG A 175 10.04 7.66 20.26
N LYS A 176 9.43 8.46 19.38
CA LYS A 176 9.16 9.88 19.65
C LYS A 176 8.14 10.09 20.76
N ALA A 177 7.14 9.22 20.88
CA ALA A 177 6.20 9.24 22.00
C ALA A 177 6.91 9.06 23.35
N VAL A 178 7.87 8.15 23.42
CA VAL A 178 8.71 7.95 24.63
C VAL A 178 9.64 9.13 24.87
N GLU A 179 10.31 9.65 23.84
CA GLU A 179 11.21 10.83 23.93
C GLU A 179 10.47 12.07 24.48
N PHE A 180 9.24 12.30 24.03
CA PHE A 180 8.47 13.49 24.36
C PHE A 180 7.45 13.29 25.48
N ARG A 181 7.52 12.19 26.22
CA ARG A 181 6.51 11.82 27.24
C ARG A 181 6.32 12.87 28.34
N GLU A 182 7.37 13.65 28.64
CA GLU A 182 7.37 14.69 29.68
C GLU A 182 7.26 16.11 29.11
N VAL A 183 7.17 16.25 27.80
CA VAL A 183 7.08 17.56 27.13
C VAL A 183 5.64 18.02 27.12
N LEU A 184 5.30 18.93 28.05
CA LEU A 184 3.96 19.56 28.09
C LEU A 184 3.71 20.43 26.88
N LYS A 185 2.48 20.36 26.38
CA LYS A 185 1.94 21.25 25.36
C LYS A 185 0.46 21.57 25.63
N MET A 186 -0.04 22.61 24.96
CA MET A 186 -1.48 22.87 24.91
C MET A 186 -2.12 22.00 23.80
N GLY A 187 -3.06 21.12 24.18
CA GLY A 187 -3.90 20.42 23.23
C GLY A 187 -4.89 21.39 22.58
N ARG A 188 -5.28 21.10 21.34
CA ARG A 188 -6.21 21.94 20.56
C ARG A 188 -7.37 21.11 20.01
N THR A 189 -8.55 21.71 20.06
CA THR A 189 -9.74 21.23 19.33
C THR A 189 -10.22 22.37 18.45
N GLN A 190 -10.51 22.08 17.17
CA GLN A 190 -10.89 23.10 16.17
C GLN A 190 -9.85 24.24 16.07
N LEU A 191 -8.56 23.93 16.28
CA LEU A 191 -7.42 24.85 16.34
C LEU A 191 -7.47 25.88 17.50
N GLN A 192 -8.41 25.73 18.43
CA GLN A 192 -8.48 26.55 19.65
C GLN A 192 -7.87 25.80 20.83
N ASP A 193 -7.30 26.57 21.78
CA ASP A 193 -6.76 26.03 23.02
C ASP A 193 -7.82 25.19 23.75
N ALA A 194 -7.42 23.99 24.17
CA ALA A 194 -8.28 23.10 24.93
C ALA A 194 -7.71 22.86 26.35
N VAL A 195 -7.00 21.77 26.54
CA VAL A 195 -6.41 21.39 27.83
C VAL A 195 -4.96 20.96 27.66
N PRO A 196 -4.14 21.05 28.72
CA PRO A 196 -2.78 20.52 28.66
C PRO A 196 -2.74 19.02 28.35
N MET A 197 -1.73 18.63 27.59
CA MET A 197 -1.36 17.26 27.28
C MET A 197 0.16 17.15 27.13
N THR A 198 0.71 15.98 26.89
CA THR A 198 2.12 15.85 26.49
C THR A 198 2.24 15.67 24.97
N LEU A 199 3.35 16.16 24.42
CA LEU A 199 3.71 15.90 23.03
C LEU A 199 3.89 14.38 22.77
N GLY A 200 4.34 13.64 23.80
CA GLY A 200 4.41 12.18 23.74
C GLY A 200 3.06 11.50 23.53
N GLN A 201 1.99 12.01 24.16
CA GLN A 201 0.62 11.51 23.94
C GLN A 201 0.17 11.75 22.48
N GLU A 202 0.52 12.86 21.87
CA GLU A 202 0.20 13.17 20.47
C GLU A 202 0.91 12.19 19.52
N PHE A 203 2.22 11.96 19.70
CA PHE A 203 2.98 11.02 18.89
C PHE A 203 2.55 9.56 19.12
N SER A 204 2.15 9.20 20.35
CA SER A 204 1.56 7.89 20.65
C SER A 204 0.27 7.64 19.86
N ALA A 205 -0.57 8.66 19.69
CA ALA A 205 -1.78 8.54 18.89
C ALA A 205 -1.46 8.21 17.42
N TYR A 206 -0.41 8.81 16.84
CA TYR A 206 0.01 8.47 15.47
C TYR A 206 0.51 7.01 15.37
N ALA A 207 1.28 6.52 16.35
CA ALA A 207 1.72 5.14 16.38
C ALA A 207 0.53 4.15 16.44
N VAL A 208 -0.47 4.42 17.29
CA VAL A 208 -1.69 3.60 17.39
C VAL A 208 -2.49 3.61 16.09
N MET A 209 -2.60 4.76 15.41
CA MET A 209 -3.31 4.86 14.14
C MET A 209 -2.69 3.94 13.06
N ILE A 210 -1.34 3.83 13.03
CA ILE A 210 -0.65 2.93 12.09
C ILE A 210 -0.85 1.46 12.48
N ASP A 211 -0.77 1.13 13.76
CA ASP A 211 -0.99 -0.24 14.26
C ASP A 211 -2.37 -0.78 13.91
N GLU A 212 -3.41 0.03 14.14
CA GLU A 212 -4.78 -0.32 13.74
C GLU A 212 -4.90 -0.59 12.23
N ASP A 213 -4.23 0.22 11.40
CA ASP A 213 -4.32 0.08 9.94
C ASP A 213 -3.53 -1.12 9.43
N ARG A 214 -2.43 -1.50 10.09
CA ARG A 214 -1.73 -2.76 9.82
C ARG A 214 -2.66 -3.95 10.06
N SER A 215 -3.40 -3.95 11.17
CA SER A 215 -4.39 -4.98 11.47
C SER A 215 -5.50 -5.04 10.40
N ARG A 216 -5.98 -3.90 9.92
CA ARG A 216 -7.04 -3.87 8.87
C ARG A 216 -6.51 -4.37 7.51
N LEU A 217 -5.24 -4.11 7.18
CA LEU A 217 -4.62 -4.67 5.98
C LEU A 217 -4.48 -6.20 6.07
N ASP A 218 -4.04 -6.73 7.21
CA ASP A 218 -3.98 -8.18 7.44
C ASP A 218 -5.35 -8.85 7.28
N GLU A 219 -6.41 -8.24 7.81
CA GLU A 219 -7.78 -8.73 7.63
C GLU A 219 -8.22 -8.71 6.16
N ALA A 220 -7.89 -7.63 5.42
CA ALA A 220 -8.25 -7.52 4.01
C ALA A 220 -7.52 -8.56 3.13
N VAL A 221 -6.29 -8.91 3.48
CA VAL A 221 -5.50 -9.95 2.79
C VAL A 221 -6.20 -11.31 2.84
N GLN A 222 -6.95 -11.63 3.91
CA GLN A 222 -7.65 -12.92 4.02
C GLN A 222 -8.67 -13.13 2.90
N LEU A 223 -9.35 -12.08 2.44
CA LEU A 223 -10.30 -12.16 1.33
C LEU A 223 -9.62 -12.42 -0.02
N ILE A 224 -8.36 -12.00 -0.14
CA ILE A 224 -7.55 -12.16 -1.37
C ILE A 224 -7.06 -13.61 -1.55
N HIS A 225 -7.06 -14.42 -0.51
CA HIS A 225 -6.65 -15.83 -0.61
C HIS A 225 -7.65 -16.73 -1.34
N GLU A 226 -8.88 -16.27 -1.55
CA GLU A 226 -9.87 -16.99 -2.35
C GLU A 226 -9.59 -16.76 -3.84
N ILE A 227 -9.41 -17.86 -4.60
CA ILE A 227 -9.06 -17.84 -6.03
C ILE A 227 -10.08 -18.60 -6.87
N ASN A 228 -10.14 -18.27 -8.16
CA ASN A 228 -11.02 -18.92 -9.13
C ASN A 228 -10.27 -19.81 -10.15
N LEU A 229 -9.02 -20.20 -9.89
CA LEU A 229 -8.23 -21.03 -10.81
C LEU A 229 -8.92 -22.38 -11.08
N GLY A 230 -9.12 -22.72 -12.36
CA GLY A 230 -9.92 -23.84 -12.81
C GLY A 230 -11.38 -23.48 -13.19
N ALA A 231 -11.79 -22.23 -12.97
CA ALA A 231 -13.08 -21.71 -13.40
C ALA A 231 -13.24 -21.66 -14.93
N THR A 232 -12.11 -21.52 -15.61
CA THR A 232 -12.00 -21.31 -17.06
C THR A 232 -12.74 -20.04 -17.53
N ALA A 233 -13.55 -20.11 -18.57
CA ALA A 233 -14.08 -18.93 -19.24
C ALA A 233 -15.05 -18.09 -18.39
N ILE A 234 -16.00 -18.76 -17.68
CA ILE A 234 -17.12 -18.11 -16.98
C ILE A 234 -17.43 -18.74 -15.61
N GLY A 235 -16.55 -19.57 -15.07
CA GLY A 235 -16.79 -20.23 -13.78
C GLY A 235 -17.38 -21.63 -13.86
N THR A 236 -17.68 -22.14 -15.05
CA THR A 236 -18.27 -23.49 -15.21
C THR A 236 -17.25 -24.63 -15.27
N GLY A 237 -15.95 -24.30 -15.35
CA GLY A 237 -14.88 -25.28 -15.49
C GLY A 237 -14.87 -26.01 -16.83
N LEU A 238 -15.57 -25.50 -17.85
CA LEU A 238 -15.58 -26.10 -19.18
C LEU A 238 -14.15 -26.15 -19.75
N ASN A 239 -13.72 -27.29 -20.26
CA ASN A 239 -12.36 -27.60 -20.73
C ASN A 239 -11.31 -27.75 -19.63
N ALA A 240 -11.59 -27.56 -18.36
CA ALA A 240 -10.72 -28.00 -17.30
C ALA A 240 -11.00 -29.48 -16.97
N PRO A 241 -9.97 -30.32 -16.84
CA PRO A 241 -10.17 -31.70 -16.46
C PRO A 241 -10.66 -31.83 -15.02
N VAL A 242 -11.33 -32.94 -14.73
CA VAL A 242 -11.78 -33.25 -13.36
C VAL A 242 -10.59 -33.31 -12.42
N GLY A 243 -10.66 -32.62 -11.30
CA GLY A 243 -9.57 -32.52 -10.31
C GLY A 243 -8.55 -31.43 -10.56
N TYR A 244 -8.59 -30.76 -11.73
CA TYR A 244 -7.60 -29.74 -12.08
C TYR A 244 -7.57 -28.55 -11.09
N ALA A 245 -8.74 -27.97 -10.78
CA ALA A 245 -8.82 -26.82 -9.89
C ALA A 245 -8.18 -27.10 -8.51
N GLU A 246 -8.45 -28.28 -7.95
CA GLU A 246 -7.87 -28.67 -6.66
C GLU A 246 -6.38 -28.96 -6.75
N ALA A 247 -5.91 -29.68 -7.77
CA ALA A 247 -4.49 -29.97 -7.97
C ALA A 247 -3.70 -28.67 -8.20
N ALA A 248 -4.18 -27.78 -9.09
CA ALA A 248 -3.55 -26.50 -9.37
C ALA A 248 -3.49 -25.60 -8.13
N ARG A 249 -4.60 -25.47 -7.36
CA ARG A 249 -4.61 -24.72 -6.09
C ARG A 249 -3.61 -25.29 -5.08
N ARG A 250 -3.54 -26.61 -4.93
CA ARG A 250 -2.63 -27.27 -3.99
C ARG A 250 -1.17 -27.02 -4.35
N HIS A 251 -0.81 -27.15 -5.63
CA HIS A 251 0.53 -26.84 -6.12
C HIS A 251 0.84 -25.34 -5.95
N LEU A 252 -0.09 -24.47 -6.30
CA LEU A 252 0.07 -23.03 -6.18
C LEU A 252 0.25 -22.58 -4.72
N ALA A 253 -0.51 -23.15 -3.79
CA ALA A 253 -0.36 -22.91 -2.36
C ALA A 253 1.02 -23.35 -1.84
N ALA A 254 1.53 -24.51 -2.30
CA ALA A 254 2.86 -24.99 -1.94
C ALA A 254 3.98 -24.09 -2.52
N ILE A 255 3.83 -23.63 -3.77
CA ILE A 255 4.79 -22.75 -4.46
C ILE A 255 4.88 -21.38 -3.81
N THR A 256 3.73 -20.80 -3.43
CA THR A 256 3.64 -19.41 -2.92
C THR A 256 3.74 -19.32 -1.40
N GLY A 257 3.51 -20.42 -0.67
CA GLY A 257 3.38 -20.44 0.77
C GLY A 257 2.12 -19.72 1.28
N LEU A 258 1.11 -19.53 0.40
CA LEU A 258 -0.14 -18.86 0.76
C LEU A 258 -1.26 -19.86 1.07
N PRO A 259 -2.16 -19.57 2.03
CA PRO A 259 -3.29 -20.44 2.37
C PRO A 259 -4.44 -20.25 1.36
N LEU A 260 -4.17 -20.53 0.08
CA LEU A 260 -5.13 -20.34 -0.99
C LEU A 260 -6.32 -21.30 -0.88
N VAL A 261 -7.51 -20.79 -1.12
CA VAL A 261 -8.76 -21.53 -1.15
C VAL A 261 -9.46 -21.35 -2.48
N THR A 262 -10.12 -22.40 -2.99
CA THR A 262 -10.96 -22.28 -4.17
C THR A 262 -12.29 -21.63 -3.79
N ALA A 263 -12.77 -20.66 -4.56
CA ALA A 263 -14.03 -19.98 -4.32
C ALA A 263 -15.20 -20.97 -4.28
N ALA A 264 -16.15 -20.70 -3.39
CA ALA A 264 -17.34 -21.54 -3.23
C ALA A 264 -18.26 -21.53 -4.48
N ASN A 265 -18.27 -20.40 -5.20
CA ASN A 265 -18.99 -20.24 -6.45
C ASN A 265 -18.03 -19.63 -7.51
N LEU A 266 -17.54 -20.47 -8.41
CA LEU A 266 -16.59 -20.03 -9.42
C LEU A 266 -17.20 -19.08 -10.47
N VAL A 267 -18.54 -19.11 -10.68
CA VAL A 267 -19.23 -18.19 -11.60
C VAL A 267 -19.26 -16.79 -10.99
N GLU A 268 -19.51 -16.69 -9.70
CA GLU A 268 -19.43 -15.42 -8.96
C GLU A 268 -18.00 -14.89 -8.94
N ALA A 269 -17.03 -15.73 -8.53
CA ALA A 269 -15.64 -15.34 -8.36
C ALA A 269 -14.90 -14.98 -9.69
N THR A 270 -15.48 -15.27 -10.86
CA THR A 270 -14.95 -14.89 -12.17
C THR A 270 -15.39 -13.47 -12.59
N GLN A 271 -16.42 -12.91 -11.96
CA GLN A 271 -16.94 -11.58 -12.30
C GLN A 271 -16.86 -10.57 -11.15
N ASP A 272 -16.87 -11.02 -9.89
CA ASP A 272 -16.85 -10.12 -8.74
C ASP A 272 -15.45 -9.64 -8.40
N CYS A 273 -15.31 -8.32 -8.23
CA CYS A 273 -14.08 -7.64 -7.83
C CYS A 273 -14.15 -7.10 -6.39
N GLY A 274 -15.08 -7.56 -5.57
CA GLY A 274 -15.32 -7.07 -4.20
C GLY A 274 -14.11 -7.14 -3.29
N ALA A 275 -13.30 -8.20 -3.39
CA ALA A 275 -12.06 -8.32 -2.63
C ALA A 275 -11.04 -7.22 -2.95
N PHE A 276 -10.93 -6.79 -4.20
CA PHE A 276 -10.08 -5.68 -4.60
C PHE A 276 -10.62 -4.32 -4.15
N VAL A 277 -11.94 -4.13 -4.19
CA VAL A 277 -12.59 -2.91 -3.65
C VAL A 277 -12.37 -2.81 -2.14
N GLN A 278 -12.50 -3.90 -1.41
CA GLN A 278 -12.21 -3.94 0.03
C GLN A 278 -10.74 -3.59 0.31
N MET A 279 -9.80 -4.19 -0.39
CA MET A 279 -8.37 -3.89 -0.26
C MET A 279 -8.09 -2.40 -0.55
N SER A 280 -8.62 -1.87 -1.64
CA SER A 280 -8.49 -0.46 -2.00
C SER A 280 -9.04 0.47 -0.93
N GLY A 281 -10.21 0.15 -0.36
CA GLY A 281 -10.81 0.91 0.73
C GLY A 281 -9.93 0.97 1.98
N VAL A 282 -9.22 -0.13 2.29
CA VAL A 282 -8.26 -0.16 3.41
C VAL A 282 -7.01 0.64 3.09
N LEU A 283 -6.46 0.55 1.87
CA LEU A 283 -5.32 1.38 1.43
C LEU A 283 -5.68 2.89 1.49
N LYS A 284 -6.89 3.27 1.05
CA LYS A 284 -7.40 4.63 1.21
C LYS A 284 -7.47 5.06 2.67
N ARG A 285 -7.92 4.19 3.58
CA ARG A 285 -7.93 4.47 5.03
C ARG A 285 -6.52 4.76 5.55
N VAL A 286 -5.51 3.96 5.18
CA VAL A 286 -4.09 4.20 5.50
C VAL A 286 -3.66 5.58 4.99
N ALA A 287 -3.93 5.88 3.72
CA ALA A 287 -3.60 7.16 3.09
C ALA A 287 -4.20 8.36 3.83
N VAL A 288 -5.47 8.29 4.22
CA VAL A 288 -6.16 9.35 4.96
C VAL A 288 -5.51 9.60 6.33
N LYS A 289 -5.15 8.55 7.08
CA LYS A 289 -4.49 8.69 8.38
C LYS A 289 -3.06 9.23 8.24
N LEU A 290 -2.28 8.77 7.26
CA LEU A 290 -0.95 9.31 6.97
C LEU A 290 -1.03 10.80 6.61
N SER A 291 -1.95 11.16 5.73
CA SER A 291 -2.16 12.56 5.34
C SER A 291 -2.56 13.43 6.52
N LYS A 292 -3.45 12.96 7.40
CA LYS A 292 -3.83 13.67 8.63
C LYS A 292 -2.63 13.90 9.54
N SER A 293 -1.82 12.87 9.79
CA SER A 293 -0.61 13.00 10.61
C SER A 293 0.39 13.99 9.99
N CYS A 294 0.57 13.96 8.67
CA CYS A 294 1.42 14.90 7.96
C CYS A 294 0.90 16.35 8.03
N ASN A 295 -0.41 16.55 7.97
CA ASN A 295 -1.01 17.88 8.16
C ASN A 295 -0.72 18.45 9.55
N ASP A 296 -0.81 17.61 10.60
CA ASP A 296 -0.47 18.01 11.95
C ASP A 296 1.03 18.34 12.06
N LEU A 297 1.92 17.48 11.56
CA LEU A 297 3.37 17.74 11.59
C LEU A 297 3.73 19.06 10.89
N ARG A 298 3.08 19.37 9.75
CA ARG A 298 3.26 20.63 9.03
C ARG A 298 2.77 21.83 9.84
N LEU A 299 1.63 21.69 10.51
CA LEU A 299 1.06 22.75 11.33
C LEU A 299 1.89 22.99 12.59
N LEU A 300 2.27 21.93 13.31
CA LEU A 300 3.08 22.03 14.53
C LEU A 300 4.47 22.61 14.27
N SER A 301 5.06 22.37 13.09
CA SER A 301 6.37 22.88 12.68
C SER A 301 6.30 24.24 11.97
N SER A 302 5.13 24.82 11.82
CA SER A 302 4.95 26.11 11.12
C SER A 302 5.70 27.25 11.83
N GLY A 303 6.26 28.15 11.05
CA GLY A 303 7.01 29.30 11.55
C GLY A 303 8.35 29.50 10.85
N PRO A 304 9.46 29.74 11.58
CA PRO A 304 9.69 29.52 13.02
C PRO A 304 9.15 30.60 13.97
N ARG A 305 8.83 31.81 13.49
CA ARG A 305 8.42 32.94 14.38
C ARG A 305 6.96 33.34 14.21
N ALA A 306 6.38 33.12 13.03
CA ALA A 306 4.99 33.51 12.69
C ALA A 306 4.03 32.33 12.61
N GLY A 307 4.38 31.20 13.20
CA GLY A 307 3.56 29.99 13.25
C GLY A 307 3.57 29.37 14.64
N LEU A 308 3.14 28.11 14.76
CA LEU A 308 3.08 27.42 16.06
C LEU A 308 4.48 27.14 16.64
N GLY A 309 5.40 26.67 15.81
CA GLY A 309 6.79 26.43 16.22
C GLY A 309 6.94 25.48 17.39
N GLU A 310 6.07 24.47 17.52
CA GLU A 310 6.09 23.50 18.61
C GLU A 310 7.16 22.42 18.44
N ILE A 311 7.39 22.04 17.19
CA ILE A 311 8.41 21.05 16.79
C ILE A 311 9.26 21.59 15.65
N ASN A 312 10.44 20.98 15.46
CA ASN A 312 11.27 21.20 14.29
C ASN A 312 11.36 19.92 13.49
N LEU A 313 11.16 20.00 12.17
CA LEU A 313 11.41 18.91 11.24
C LEU A 313 12.86 18.97 10.74
N PRO A 314 13.48 17.82 10.36
CA PRO A 314 14.81 17.81 9.76
C PRO A 314 14.89 18.68 8.49
N PRO A 315 15.91 19.51 8.32
CA PRO A 315 16.12 20.30 7.11
C PRO A 315 16.72 19.44 6.01
N VAL A 316 15.90 18.85 5.16
CA VAL A 316 16.34 17.88 4.14
C VAL A 316 16.66 18.50 2.78
N GLN A 317 16.16 19.73 2.51
CA GLN A 317 16.51 20.51 1.32
C GLN A 317 16.27 22.00 1.53
N ALA A 318 16.97 22.84 0.74
CA ALA A 318 16.70 24.28 0.72
C ALA A 318 15.26 24.56 0.25
N GLY A 319 14.51 25.36 1.03
CA GLY A 319 13.05 25.52 0.83
C GLY A 319 12.65 26.61 -0.15
N SER A 320 13.61 27.45 -0.61
CA SER A 320 13.26 28.62 -1.45
C SER A 320 14.44 29.04 -2.32
N SER A 321 14.13 29.39 -3.57
CA SER A 321 15.07 29.99 -4.51
C SER A 321 15.27 31.51 -4.28
N ILE A 322 14.40 32.16 -3.50
CA ILE A 322 14.37 33.61 -3.30
C ILE A 322 14.47 34.04 -1.82
N MET A 323 14.14 33.15 -0.88
CA MET A 323 14.19 33.41 0.57
C MET A 323 15.30 32.60 1.24
N PRO A 324 16.50 33.22 1.50
CA PRO A 324 17.60 32.52 2.17
C PRO A 324 17.19 31.98 3.54
N GLY A 325 17.54 30.73 3.85
CA GLY A 325 17.27 30.11 5.15
C GLY A 325 15.85 29.58 5.35
N LYS A 326 14.95 29.70 4.37
CA LYS A 326 13.63 29.07 4.43
C LYS A 326 13.74 27.56 4.19
N VAL A 327 13.20 26.78 5.14
CA VAL A 327 13.07 25.32 5.04
C VAL A 327 11.61 24.96 5.06
N ASN A 328 11.16 24.17 4.08
CA ASN A 328 9.75 23.74 3.99
C ASN A 328 9.61 22.29 4.50
N PRO A 329 8.41 21.90 4.96
CA PRO A 329 8.10 20.54 5.45
C PRO A 329 7.88 19.56 4.27
N VAL A 330 8.86 19.43 3.37
CA VAL A 330 8.73 18.74 2.07
C VAL A 330 8.44 17.25 2.19
N ILE A 331 8.87 16.59 3.27
CA ILE A 331 8.59 15.17 3.48
C ILE A 331 7.12 14.95 3.83
N PRO A 332 6.50 15.63 4.82
CA PRO A 332 5.05 15.56 4.99
C PRO A 332 4.25 15.94 3.73
N GLU A 333 4.74 16.92 2.94
CA GLU A 333 4.07 17.34 1.70
C GLU A 333 4.05 16.25 0.64
N VAL A 334 5.14 15.52 0.42
CA VAL A 334 5.15 14.40 -0.55
C VAL A 334 4.27 13.25 -0.09
N VAL A 335 4.21 12.96 1.21
CA VAL A 335 3.29 11.95 1.77
C VAL A 335 1.83 12.35 1.58
N ASN A 336 1.49 13.64 1.73
CA ASN A 336 0.15 14.14 1.39
C ASN A 336 -0.19 13.88 -0.10
N GLN A 337 0.75 14.10 -1.03
CA GLN A 337 0.53 13.87 -2.46
C GLN A 337 0.31 12.39 -2.75
N VAL A 338 1.10 11.49 -2.15
CA VAL A 338 0.87 10.03 -2.24
C VAL A 338 -0.54 9.68 -1.74
N ALA A 339 -0.98 10.27 -0.63
CA ALA A 339 -2.32 10.02 -0.11
C ALA A 339 -3.42 10.49 -1.09
N PHE A 340 -3.25 11.61 -1.76
CA PHE A 340 -4.21 12.11 -2.76
C PHE A 340 -4.29 11.18 -3.96
N GLU A 341 -3.16 10.66 -4.43
CA GLU A 341 -3.09 9.67 -5.50
C GLU A 341 -3.83 8.38 -5.12
N VAL A 342 -3.54 7.81 -3.94
CA VAL A 342 -4.21 6.59 -3.46
C VAL A 342 -5.72 6.76 -3.36
N ILE A 343 -6.19 7.93 -2.90
CA ILE A 343 -7.63 8.25 -2.88
C ILE A 343 -8.20 8.30 -4.31
N GLY A 344 -7.47 8.86 -5.27
CA GLY A 344 -7.84 8.87 -6.68
C GLY A 344 -7.89 7.46 -7.28
N ASN A 345 -6.91 6.61 -6.97
CA ASN A 345 -6.86 5.22 -7.40
C ASN A 345 -8.03 4.39 -6.85
N ASP A 346 -8.48 4.64 -5.62
CA ASP A 346 -9.67 3.99 -5.05
C ASP A 346 -10.94 4.30 -5.86
N VAL A 347 -11.07 5.51 -6.37
CA VAL A 347 -12.19 5.88 -7.27
C VAL A 347 -12.11 5.09 -8.57
N ALA A 348 -10.91 4.99 -9.18
CA ALA A 348 -10.71 4.24 -10.41
C ALA A 348 -11.02 2.75 -10.22
N ILE A 349 -10.58 2.14 -9.12
CA ILE A 349 -10.87 0.74 -8.77
C ILE A 349 -12.38 0.53 -8.56
N THR A 350 -13.05 1.44 -7.86
CA THR A 350 -14.50 1.37 -7.63
C THR A 350 -15.29 1.40 -8.95
N MET A 351 -14.92 2.32 -9.86
CA MET A 351 -15.55 2.42 -11.18
C MET A 351 -15.27 1.18 -12.04
N ALA A 352 -14.05 0.66 -12.02
CA ALA A 352 -13.67 -0.52 -12.78
C ALA A 352 -14.41 -1.79 -12.27
N ALA A 353 -14.55 -1.92 -10.94
CA ALA A 353 -15.27 -3.03 -10.34
C ALA A 353 -16.76 -2.99 -10.67
N GLU A 354 -17.39 -1.81 -10.63
CA GLU A 354 -18.82 -1.61 -10.95
C GLU A 354 -19.12 -1.83 -12.45
N ALA A 355 -18.16 -1.49 -13.32
CA ALA A 355 -18.37 -1.55 -14.77
C ALA A 355 -18.33 -2.98 -15.36
N GLY A 356 -18.02 -4.02 -14.57
CA GLY A 356 -18.12 -5.41 -15.00
C GLY A 356 -19.53 -5.78 -15.42
N GLN A 357 -19.65 -6.59 -16.47
CA GLN A 357 -20.94 -6.99 -17.03
C GLN A 357 -21.04 -8.51 -17.14
N LEU A 358 -22.15 -9.07 -16.68
CA LEU A 358 -22.48 -10.49 -16.78
C LEU A 358 -21.40 -11.36 -16.10
N GLN A 359 -20.76 -12.29 -16.80
CA GLN A 359 -19.93 -13.34 -16.22
C GLN A 359 -18.44 -12.99 -16.16
N LEU A 360 -18.03 -11.75 -16.45
CA LEU A 360 -16.63 -11.33 -16.41
C LEU A 360 -16.50 -9.83 -16.13
N ASN A 361 -15.51 -9.44 -15.34
CA ASN A 361 -15.04 -8.06 -15.29
C ASN A 361 -13.84 -7.88 -16.25
N ALA A 362 -14.02 -7.03 -17.26
CA ALA A 362 -12.97 -6.77 -18.27
C ALA A 362 -11.92 -5.72 -17.83
N PHE A 363 -12.09 -5.11 -16.65
CA PHE A 363 -11.30 -3.95 -16.21
C PHE A 363 -10.30 -4.28 -15.11
N GLU A 364 -10.00 -5.53 -14.85
CA GLU A 364 -8.98 -5.95 -13.88
C GLU A 364 -7.57 -5.37 -14.16
N PRO A 365 -7.14 -5.10 -15.41
CA PRO A 365 -5.84 -4.45 -15.63
C PRO A 365 -5.70 -3.09 -14.93
N ILE A 366 -6.69 -2.22 -14.99
CA ILE A 366 -6.64 -0.93 -14.28
C ILE A 366 -6.78 -1.11 -12.77
N ILE A 367 -7.49 -2.15 -12.29
CA ILE A 367 -7.55 -2.51 -10.87
C ILE A 367 -6.15 -2.89 -10.37
N LEU A 368 -5.47 -3.78 -11.06
CA LEU A 368 -4.09 -4.18 -10.74
C LEU A 368 -3.15 -2.97 -10.72
N HIS A 369 -3.17 -2.16 -11.79
CA HIS A 369 -2.32 -0.98 -11.89
C HIS A 369 -2.52 -0.05 -10.68
N SER A 370 -3.76 0.34 -10.41
CA SER A 370 -4.10 1.26 -9.32
C SER A 370 -3.77 0.69 -7.93
N LEU A 371 -3.96 -0.62 -7.70
CA LEU A 371 -3.55 -1.28 -6.44
C LEU A 371 -2.02 -1.29 -6.30
N SER A 372 -1.30 -1.65 -7.36
CA SER A 372 0.17 -1.74 -7.35
C SER A 372 0.82 -0.39 -7.08
N GLU A 373 0.37 0.67 -7.76
CA GLU A 373 0.83 2.05 -7.51
C GLU A 373 0.54 2.45 -6.06
N SER A 374 -0.70 2.24 -5.59
CA SER A 374 -1.09 2.60 -4.24
C SER A 374 -0.24 1.92 -3.17
N ILE A 375 0.00 0.61 -3.29
CA ILE A 375 0.79 -0.16 -2.33
C ILE A 375 2.26 0.26 -2.38
N THR A 376 2.82 0.40 -3.58
CA THR A 376 4.24 0.77 -3.77
C THR A 376 4.51 2.17 -3.25
N HIS A 377 3.64 3.13 -3.56
CA HIS A 377 3.83 4.51 -3.14
C HIS A 377 3.57 4.69 -1.64
N LEU A 378 2.58 4.01 -1.05
CA LEU A 378 2.39 4.01 0.41
C LEU A 378 3.58 3.40 1.14
N ARG A 379 4.14 2.30 0.62
CA ARG A 379 5.35 1.70 1.18
C ARG A 379 6.51 2.69 1.19
N ALA A 380 6.78 3.34 0.06
CA ALA A 380 7.83 4.35 -0.06
C ALA A 380 7.57 5.56 0.86
N ALA A 381 6.31 6.01 0.94
CA ALA A 381 5.91 7.12 1.80
C ALA A 381 6.13 6.82 3.28
N CYS A 382 5.80 5.61 3.76
CA CYS A 382 6.02 5.20 5.15
C CYS A 382 7.52 5.24 5.52
N LEU A 383 8.38 4.65 4.69
CA LEU A 383 9.83 4.64 4.92
C LEU A 383 10.41 6.07 4.87
N THR A 384 10.03 6.85 3.86
CA THR A 384 10.48 8.24 3.71
C THR A 384 10.04 9.10 4.89
N LEU A 385 8.81 8.96 5.36
CA LEU A 385 8.28 9.70 6.51
C LEU A 385 9.03 9.32 7.80
N ALA A 386 9.28 8.04 8.04
CA ALA A 386 10.02 7.56 9.19
C ALA A 386 11.45 8.10 9.22
N GLU A 387 12.22 7.80 8.18
CA GLU A 387 13.66 8.02 8.14
C GLU A 387 14.05 9.49 7.89
N ARG A 388 13.29 10.20 7.05
CA ARG A 388 13.62 11.57 6.62
C ARG A 388 12.88 12.65 7.39
N CYS A 389 11.92 12.28 8.23
CA CYS A 389 11.13 13.24 9.01
C CYS A 389 11.05 12.84 10.48
N VAL A 390 10.29 11.77 10.81
CA VAL A 390 9.91 11.46 12.20
C VAL A 390 11.12 11.24 13.10
N ASP A 391 12.09 10.45 12.68
CA ASP A 391 13.28 10.14 13.49
C ASP A 391 14.10 11.39 13.90
N GLY A 392 14.09 12.42 13.07
CA GLY A 392 14.84 13.66 13.32
C GLY A 392 14.01 14.80 13.92
N ILE A 393 12.74 14.58 14.28
CA ILE A 393 11.91 15.61 14.92
C ILE A 393 12.47 15.99 16.30
N THR A 394 12.52 17.29 16.60
CA THR A 394 12.85 17.82 17.93
C THR A 394 11.72 18.71 18.46
N ALA A 395 11.58 18.80 19.78
CA ALA A 395 10.57 19.63 20.42
C ALA A 395 11.16 20.99 20.85
N ASN A 396 10.41 22.07 20.67
CA ASN A 396 10.72 23.40 21.18
C ASN A 396 10.16 23.54 22.61
N THR A 397 10.76 22.82 23.57
CA THR A 397 10.24 22.62 24.94
C THR A 397 9.95 23.91 25.67
N GLU A 398 10.82 24.93 25.54
CA GLU A 398 10.65 26.22 26.19
C GLU A 398 9.46 27.01 25.61
N ALA A 399 9.24 26.95 24.30
CA ALA A 399 8.09 27.60 23.65
C ALA A 399 6.78 26.90 24.07
N LEU A 400 6.78 25.57 24.10
CA LEU A 400 5.65 24.76 24.54
C LEU A 400 5.29 25.04 26.00
N ARG A 401 6.30 25.06 26.90
CA ARG A 401 6.10 25.40 28.33
C ARG A 401 5.47 26.78 28.50
N ARG A 402 6.02 27.81 27.84
CA ARG A 402 5.45 29.15 27.88
C ARG A 402 4.01 29.22 27.38
N THR A 403 3.67 28.47 26.34
CA THR A 403 2.30 28.39 25.81
C THR A 403 1.33 27.83 26.85
N VAL A 404 1.71 26.76 27.55
CA VAL A 404 0.90 26.15 28.61
C VAL A 404 0.73 27.14 29.79
N GLU A 405 1.82 27.74 30.27
CA GLU A 405 1.81 28.68 31.40
C GLU A 405 0.93 29.91 31.13
N ASN A 406 0.88 30.37 29.89
CA ASN A 406 0.08 31.53 29.49
C ASN A 406 -1.34 31.18 29.00
N SER A 407 -1.66 29.88 28.86
CA SER A 407 -2.97 29.48 28.37
C SER A 407 -4.06 29.66 29.42
N ILE A 408 -5.19 30.21 28.98
CA ILE A 408 -6.42 30.32 29.80
C ILE A 408 -6.99 28.90 30.05
N GLY A 409 -6.75 27.95 29.16
CA GLY A 409 -7.16 26.55 29.29
C GLY A 409 -6.64 25.88 30.57
N LEU A 410 -5.55 26.39 31.16
CA LEU A 410 -4.99 25.92 32.41
C LEU A 410 -6.02 26.02 33.59
N VAL A 411 -6.93 26.97 33.55
CA VAL A 411 -7.99 27.11 34.54
C VAL A 411 -8.89 25.90 34.64
N THR A 412 -9.05 25.15 33.53
CA THR A 412 -9.87 23.91 33.49
C THR A 412 -9.27 22.84 34.37
N ALA A 413 -7.94 22.71 34.41
CA ALA A 413 -7.24 21.76 35.28
C ALA A 413 -7.37 22.17 36.78
N LEU A 414 -7.47 23.44 37.07
CA LEU A 414 -7.61 23.98 38.42
C LEU A 414 -9.07 24.03 38.93
N ASN A 415 -10.06 23.95 38.04
CA ASN A 415 -11.48 24.01 38.37
C ASN A 415 -11.94 23.07 39.51
N PRO A 416 -11.50 21.79 39.58
CA PRO A 416 -11.86 20.88 40.68
C PRO A 416 -11.40 21.40 42.08
N HIS A 417 -10.39 22.24 42.11
CA HIS A 417 -9.73 22.73 43.33
C HIS A 417 -10.20 24.14 43.77
N ILE A 418 -10.53 25.02 42.81
CA ILE A 418 -10.94 26.41 43.10
C ILE A 418 -12.44 26.66 42.87
N GLY A 419 -13.15 25.71 42.28
CA GLY A 419 -14.56 25.79 41.92
C GLY A 419 -14.84 26.58 40.65
N TYR A 420 -15.99 26.31 40.02
CA TYR A 420 -16.35 26.83 38.69
C TYR A 420 -16.43 28.37 38.63
N THR A 421 -16.99 29.00 39.69
CA THR A 421 -17.14 30.46 39.71
C THR A 421 -15.78 31.16 39.74
N ALA A 422 -14.91 30.75 40.66
CA ALA A 422 -13.56 31.33 40.75
C ALA A 422 -12.75 31.06 39.47
N ALA A 423 -12.86 29.85 38.92
CA ALA A 423 -12.24 29.49 37.65
C ALA A 423 -12.70 30.39 36.50
N THR A 424 -14.01 30.69 36.42
CA THR A 424 -14.58 31.61 35.42
C THR A 424 -14.06 33.04 35.57
N ASP A 425 -13.97 33.54 36.83
CA ASP A 425 -13.48 34.89 37.08
C ASP A 425 -11.97 35.02 36.75
N ILE A 426 -11.16 34.03 37.09
CA ILE A 426 -9.76 33.96 36.69
C ILE A 426 -9.60 33.91 35.16
N ALA A 427 -10.40 33.13 34.47
CA ALA A 427 -10.35 33.04 32.98
C ALA A 427 -10.67 34.41 32.35
N LYS A 428 -11.72 35.10 32.80
CA LYS A 428 -12.08 36.44 32.32
C LYS A 428 -10.98 37.46 32.55
N GLU A 429 -10.40 37.45 33.75
CA GLU A 429 -9.35 38.40 34.11
C GLU A 429 -8.05 38.09 33.33
N ALA A 430 -7.67 36.85 33.19
CA ALA A 430 -6.52 36.44 32.38
C ALA A 430 -6.68 36.90 30.92
N LEU A 431 -7.87 36.70 30.33
CA LEU A 431 -8.18 37.15 28.97
C LEU A 431 -8.11 38.68 28.83
N ALA A 432 -8.63 39.41 29.78
CA ALA A 432 -8.68 40.88 29.72
C ALA A 432 -7.33 41.54 30.01
N SER A 433 -6.52 40.96 30.90
CA SER A 433 -5.26 41.53 31.36
C SER A 433 -4.02 41.00 30.66
N GLY A 434 -4.12 39.84 29.99
CA GLY A 434 -2.97 39.13 29.44
C GLY A 434 -2.07 38.46 30.49
N ARG A 435 -2.49 38.41 31.77
CA ARG A 435 -1.75 37.79 32.88
C ARG A 435 -1.95 36.28 32.91
N GLY A 436 -0.97 35.57 33.46
CA GLY A 436 -1.03 34.11 33.59
C GLY A 436 -2.06 33.65 34.63
N VAL A 437 -2.74 32.53 34.36
CA VAL A 437 -3.71 31.90 35.26
C VAL A 437 -3.09 31.60 36.62
N ALA A 438 -1.89 31.02 36.65
CA ALA A 438 -1.17 30.65 37.87
C ALA A 438 -0.88 31.88 38.76
N GLU A 439 -0.46 32.99 38.15
CA GLU A 439 -0.19 34.26 38.82
C GLU A 439 -1.46 34.79 39.50
N LEU A 440 -2.57 34.82 38.77
CA LEU A 440 -3.85 35.32 39.29
C LEU A 440 -4.41 34.44 40.41
N VAL A 441 -4.26 33.12 40.33
CA VAL A 441 -4.66 32.16 41.38
C VAL A 441 -3.90 32.40 42.67
N LEU A 442 -2.58 32.66 42.60
CA LEU A 442 -1.73 32.95 43.75
C LEU A 442 -2.07 34.32 44.34
N GLU A 443 -2.20 35.37 43.54
CA GLU A 443 -2.53 36.73 44.00
C GLU A 443 -3.86 36.77 44.73
N LYS A 444 -4.87 36.04 44.22
CA LYS A 444 -6.19 35.97 44.88
C LYS A 444 -6.24 35.01 46.07
N GLY A 445 -5.14 34.33 46.38
CA GLY A 445 -5.05 33.39 47.49
C GLY A 445 -5.97 32.16 47.35
N LEU A 446 -6.32 31.78 46.11
CA LEU A 446 -7.24 30.68 45.87
C LEU A 446 -6.59 29.32 46.14
N LEU A 447 -5.28 29.20 45.97
CA LEU A 447 -4.47 28.00 46.28
C LEU A 447 -3.13 28.40 46.88
N PRO A 448 -2.56 27.61 47.81
CA PRO A 448 -1.17 27.73 48.25
C PRO A 448 -0.18 27.47 47.09
N ALA A 449 0.96 28.18 47.10
CA ALA A 449 1.96 28.09 46.04
C ALA A 449 2.46 26.62 45.83
N GLU A 450 2.65 25.89 46.93
CA GLU A 450 3.08 24.48 46.88
C GLU A 450 2.01 23.60 46.19
N THR A 451 0.76 23.74 46.58
CA THR A 451 -0.35 23.00 45.96
C THR A 451 -0.50 23.32 44.48
N LEU A 452 -0.39 24.61 44.11
CA LEU A 452 -0.47 25.03 42.73
C LEU A 452 0.69 24.44 41.90
N ALA A 453 1.91 24.45 42.44
CA ALA A 453 3.08 23.84 41.78
C ALA A 453 2.90 22.35 41.54
N ASP A 454 2.33 21.63 42.51
CA ASP A 454 2.01 20.19 42.37
C ASP A 454 0.94 19.96 41.32
N LEU A 455 -0.11 20.75 41.26
CA LEU A 455 -1.17 20.63 40.25
C LEU A 455 -0.71 20.96 38.84
N LEU A 456 0.33 21.76 38.70
CA LEU A 456 0.90 22.17 37.40
C LEU A 456 2.00 21.23 36.91
N ARG A 457 2.32 20.15 37.63
CA ARG A 457 3.28 19.15 37.15
C ARG A 457 2.76 18.46 35.89
N PRO A 458 3.66 18.12 34.93
CA PRO A 458 3.30 17.44 33.67
C PRO A 458 2.42 16.20 33.86
N GLU A 459 2.76 15.37 34.84
CA GLU A 459 2.05 14.13 35.12
C GLU A 459 0.62 14.35 35.61
N VAL A 460 0.39 15.47 36.30
CA VAL A 460 -0.93 15.85 36.82
C VAL A 460 -1.76 16.50 35.72
N LEU A 461 -1.17 17.45 34.99
CA LEU A 461 -1.86 18.22 33.94
C LEU A 461 -2.24 17.33 32.74
N ALA A 462 -1.37 16.42 32.35
CA ALA A 462 -1.64 15.52 31.23
C ALA A 462 -2.60 14.36 31.58
N GLY A 463 -3.04 14.29 32.84
CA GLY A 463 -3.80 13.15 33.33
C GLY A 463 -2.94 11.90 33.45
N SER A 464 -3.16 11.06 34.43
CA SER A 464 -2.52 9.74 34.54
C SER A 464 -3.13 8.76 33.52
N GLY A 465 -3.10 9.13 32.27
CA GLY A 465 -3.52 8.32 31.14
C GLY A 465 -2.44 7.32 30.76
N SER A 466 -2.11 6.37 31.68
CA SER A 466 -1.66 5.07 31.24
C SER A 466 -2.79 4.47 30.40
N PRO A 467 -2.52 3.91 29.23
CA PRO A 467 -3.51 3.11 28.56
C PRO A 467 -4.01 2.07 29.57
N ARG A 468 -5.31 2.03 29.84
CA ARG A 468 -5.89 0.92 30.58
C ARG A 468 -5.55 -0.33 29.77
N ALA A 469 -4.79 -1.23 30.40
CA ALA A 469 -4.36 -2.52 29.84
C ALA A 469 -5.57 -3.33 29.35
#